data_83815704d97134ce967d41f51ceafe97
#
_entry.id   83815704d97134ce967d41f51ceafe97
#
_cell.length_a   1.000
_cell.length_b   1.000
_cell.length_c   1.000
_cell.angle_alpha   90.00
_cell.angle_beta   90.00
_cell.angle_gamma   90.00
#
_symmetry.space_group_name_H-M   'P 1'
#
loop_
_entity.id
_entity.type
_entity.pdbx_description
1 polymer ?
#
loop_
_entity_poly.entity_id
_entity_poly.type
_entity_poly.pdbx_seq_one_letter_code
_entity_poly.pdbx_strand_id
1 'polypeptide(L)' 'DNGSSVYIMNETTYKIYSLIKDGKDIPEIIDQLFDEFDVDKIELEADVNACIKDMINAGVIIQ' A
#
# COMPACT_ATOMS: atom_id res chain seq x y z
N ASP A 1 25.72 2.64 0.27
CA ASP A 1 25.24 3.02 0.40
C ASP A 1 24.77 3.39 0.38
N ASN A 2 24.99 3.39 0.34
CA ASN A 2 24.70 3.90 0.53
C ASN A 2 23.75 4.34 0.66
N GLY A 3 24.12 4.37 0.81
CA GLY A 3 23.14 5.28 1.38
C GLY A 3 21.90 5.50 0.60
N SER A 4 21.76 4.75 -0.33
CA SER A 4 20.58 4.83 -1.15
C SER A 4 19.40 4.28 -0.38
N SER A 5 18.35 5.05 -0.34
CA SER A 5 17.11 4.63 0.25
C SER A 5 16.47 3.59 -0.66
N VAL A 6 16.55 2.36 -0.26
CA VAL A 6 15.84 1.30 -0.97
C VAL A 6 14.58 1.00 -0.16
N TYR A 7 13.44 1.31 -0.74
CA TYR A 7 12.17 0.96 -0.11
C TYR A 7 11.83 -0.47 -0.52
N ILE A 8 11.81 -1.36 0.44
CA ILE A 8 11.54 -2.76 0.17
C ILE A 8 10.05 -3.00 0.23
N MET A 9 9.50 -3.48 -0.86
CA MET A 9 8.08 -3.79 -0.94
C MET A 9 7.87 -5.30 -0.94
N ASN A 10 7.02 -5.77 -0.04
CA ASN A 10 6.55 -7.13 -0.14
C ASN A 10 5.41 -7.18 -1.16
N GLU A 11 4.86 -8.37 -1.38
CA GLU A 11 3.83 -8.57 -2.39
C GLU A 11 2.60 -7.70 -2.15
N THR A 12 2.14 -7.62 -0.90
CA THR A 12 0.98 -6.81 -0.54
C THR A 12 1.25 -5.33 -0.76
N THR A 13 2.41 -4.87 -0.32
CA THR A 13 2.81 -3.46 -0.48
C THR A 13 2.87 -3.08 -1.94
N TYR A 14 3.46 -3.93 -2.76
CA TYR A 14 3.58 -3.68 -4.19
C TYR A 14 2.19 -3.60 -4.84
N LYS A 15 1.27 -4.45 -4.42
CA LYS A 15 -0.08 -4.44 -4.95
C LYS A 15 -0.79 -3.14 -4.62
N ILE A 16 -0.65 -2.68 -3.38
CA ILE A 16 -1.21 -1.39 -2.96
C ILE A 16 -0.62 -0.27 -3.81
N TYR A 17 0.68 -0.27 -3.99
CA TYR A 17 1.37 0.72 -4.80
C TYR A 17 0.83 0.73 -6.23
N SER A 18 0.69 -0.45 -6.83
CA SER A 18 0.17 -0.56 -8.21
C SER A 18 -1.24 0.02 -8.34
N LEU A 19 -2.09 -0.25 -7.35
CA LEU A 19 -3.46 0.27 -7.39
C LEU A 19 -3.48 1.79 -7.25
N ILE A 20 -2.59 2.35 -6.44
CA ILE A 20 -2.47 3.80 -6.31
C ILE A 20 -2.03 4.39 -7.65
N LYS A 21 -1.08 3.77 -8.32
CA LYS A 21 -0.60 4.22 -9.63
C LYS A 21 -1.70 4.16 -10.67
N ASP A 22 -2.62 3.22 -10.53
CA ASP A 22 -3.77 3.09 -11.44
C ASP A 22 -4.86 4.13 -11.16
N GLY A 23 -4.69 4.93 -10.12
CA GLY A 23 -5.66 5.97 -9.78
C GLY A 23 -6.77 5.51 -8.86
N LYS A 24 -6.63 4.36 -8.24
CA LYS A 24 -7.64 3.87 -7.28
C LYS A 24 -7.53 4.64 -5.97
N ASP A 25 -8.68 4.92 -5.35
CA ASP A 25 -8.66 5.55 -4.04
C ASP A 25 -8.58 4.48 -2.95
N ILE A 26 -8.42 4.93 -1.71
CA ILE A 26 -8.21 4.02 -0.58
C ILE A 26 -9.37 3.04 -0.40
N PRO A 27 -10.65 3.47 -0.42
CA PRO A 27 -11.74 2.50 -0.29
C PRO A 27 -11.74 1.44 -1.38
N GLU A 28 -11.43 1.80 -2.61
CA GLU A 28 -11.36 0.85 -3.71
C GLU A 28 -10.22 -0.15 -3.50
N ILE A 29 -9.07 0.33 -3.03
CA ILE A 29 -7.93 -0.53 -2.75
C ILE A 29 -8.28 -1.55 -1.68
N ILE A 30 -8.91 -1.08 -0.61
CA ILE A 30 -9.32 -1.94 0.49
C ILE A 30 -10.31 -3.01 0.01
N ASP A 31 -11.31 -2.59 -0.76
CA ASP A 31 -12.32 -3.54 -1.27
C ASP A 31 -11.69 -4.58 -2.18
N GLN A 32 -10.79 -4.17 -3.05
CA GLN A 32 -10.16 -5.10 -3.97
C GLN A 32 -9.27 -6.10 -3.24
N LEU A 33 -8.50 -5.64 -2.27
CA LEU A 33 -7.64 -6.52 -1.50
C LEU A 33 -8.45 -7.44 -0.60
N PHE A 34 -9.54 -6.95 -0.04
CA PHE A 34 -10.42 -7.76 0.78
C PHE A 34 -11.02 -8.91 -0.03
N ASP A 35 -11.30 -8.66 -1.30
CA ASP A 35 -11.84 -9.68 -2.20
C ASP A 35 -10.78 -10.72 -2.56
N GLU A 36 -9.51 -10.32 -2.63
CA GLU A 36 -8.41 -11.22 -2.99
C GLU A 36 -7.82 -11.99 -1.82
N PHE A 37 -7.82 -11.39 -0.64
CA PHE A 37 -7.19 -11.97 0.55
C PHE A 37 -8.23 -12.28 1.59
N ASP A 38 -8.08 -13.44 2.23
CA ASP A 38 -8.99 -13.87 3.28
C ASP A 38 -8.50 -13.31 4.62
N VAL A 39 -8.79 -12.04 4.86
CA VAL A 39 -8.34 -11.33 6.06
C VAL A 39 -9.50 -10.53 6.64
N ASP A 40 -9.34 -10.09 7.89
CA ASP A 40 -10.30 -9.22 8.55
C ASP A 40 -10.24 -7.82 7.89
N LYS A 41 -11.41 -7.28 7.54
CA LYS A 41 -11.46 -6.00 6.83
C LYS A 41 -10.91 -4.85 7.68
N ILE A 42 -11.18 -4.85 8.98
CA ILE A 42 -10.68 -3.80 9.87
C ILE A 42 -9.16 -3.84 9.93
N GLU A 43 -8.61 -5.03 10.03
CA GLU A 43 -7.16 -5.22 10.03
C GLU A 43 -6.56 -4.81 8.68
N LEU A 44 -7.22 -5.17 7.59
CA LEU A 44 -6.78 -4.79 6.26
C LEU A 44 -6.78 -3.27 6.08
N GLU A 45 -7.81 -2.59 6.54
CA GLU A 45 -7.88 -1.13 6.48
C GLU A 45 -6.70 -0.49 7.20
N ALA A 46 -6.39 -0.98 8.40
CA ALA A 46 -5.27 -0.46 9.18
C ALA A 46 -3.96 -0.69 8.44
N ASP A 47 -3.80 -1.87 7.86
CA ASP A 47 -2.58 -2.23 7.12
C ASP A 47 -2.41 -1.36 5.87
N VAL A 48 -3.49 -1.16 5.12
CA VAL A 48 -3.44 -0.35 3.90
C VAL A 48 -3.08 1.09 4.25
N ASN A 49 -3.73 1.65 5.26
CA ASN A 49 -3.46 3.03 5.66
C ASN A 49 -2.02 3.20 6.16
N ALA A 50 -1.52 2.25 6.94
CA ALA A 50 -0.16 2.29 7.43
C ALA A 50 0.84 2.18 6.28
N CYS A 51 0.56 1.31 5.32
CA CYS A 51 1.41 1.11 4.16
C CYS A 51 1.49 2.37 3.30
N ILE A 52 0.36 3.00 3.06
CA ILE A 52 0.32 4.23 2.27
C ILE A 52 1.10 5.34 2.97
N LYS A 53 0.93 5.45 4.28
CA LYS A 53 1.65 6.44 5.06
C LYS A 53 3.17 6.23 4.97
N ASP A 54 3.60 4.97 5.06
CA ASP A 54 5.00 4.63 4.93
C ASP A 54 5.54 4.98 3.54
N MET A 55 4.77 4.74 2.51
CA MET A 55 5.17 5.07 1.15
C MET A 55 5.32 6.58 0.95
N ILE A 56 4.41 7.35 1.52
CA ILE A 56 4.50 8.82 1.46
C ILE A 56 5.75 9.29 2.18
N ASN A 57 6.01 8.77 3.38
CA ASN A 57 7.18 9.13 4.17
C ASN A 57 8.48 8.74 3.47
N ALA A 58 8.47 7.66 2.74
CA ALA A 58 9.65 7.18 2.00
C ALA A 58 9.83 7.89 0.66
N GLY A 59 8.87 8.73 0.26
CA GLY A 59 8.94 9.42 -1.02
C GLY A 59 8.61 8.54 -2.21
N VAL A 60 8.00 7.37 -1.98
CA VAL A 60 7.64 6.45 -3.05
C VAL A 60 6.43 6.96 -3.81
N ILE A 61 5.49 7.56 -3.08
CA ILE A 61 4.31 8.19 -3.68
C ILE A 61 4.17 9.61 -3.16
N ILE A 62 3.49 10.43 -3.95
CA ILE A 62 3.20 11.81 -3.58
C ILE A 62 1.70 11.94 -3.45
N GLN A 63 1.30 12.48 -2.34
CA GLN A 63 -0.12 12.68 -2.09
C GLN A 63 -0.57 14.07 -2.52
#